data_10a194c9781da42eb2640561019a0e49
#
_entry.id   10a194c9781da42eb2640561019a0e49
#
_cell.length_a   1.000
_cell.length_b   1.000
_cell.length_c   1.000
_cell.angle_alpha   90.00
_cell.angle_beta   90.00
_cell.angle_gamma   90.00
#
_symmetry.space_group_name_H-M   'P 1'
#
loop_
_entity.id
_entity.type
_entity.pdbx_description
1 polymer ?
#
loop_
_entity_poly.entity_id
_entity_poly.type
_entity_poly.pdbx_seq_one_letter_code
_entity_poly.pdbx_strand_id
1 'polypeptide(L)'
;DVCSSDLFNNCANGFTPWGTYLTCEENFANYFQGREKPSEDEARWGIRQRDRGFRWYEHEERFMVEKHPNEAHRFGWVVEIDPFDPASEPVKRTALGRAAHEGAWVSVTKDKKIVVYMGEDAAFEYIYKFVSAERLRPGGYRANKDLLDRGTLFVAKFDANGRGEWIALKHGERGLDAARGFKDQGDVLIRSRQASDLLGATKMDRPEWIAVDPLSSHVYCTLTNNSRRGMPGRPGVDAANPRANNSMGHIIRWKEDGDFDAQSFSWEHFVLAGDQANQREEAKGNMRGDVFGSPDGLWCDPRGVLWIQTDASASEMYIGEYQRIGNNSLLAADPSTGEVRRFLVGPVNCEVTGITATPDLKTLFVNIQHPGETPGN
;
A
#
# COMPACT_ATOMS: atom_id res chain seq x y z
N ASP A 1 20.98 13.72 -11.69
CA ASP A 1 21.54 13.64 -10.33
C ASP A 1 20.41 13.30 -9.38
N VAL A 2 20.34 12.05 -8.95
CA VAL A 2 19.42 11.64 -7.87
C VAL A 2 20.14 11.99 -6.56
N CYS A 3 19.89 13.19 -6.05
CA CYS A 3 20.33 13.53 -4.71
C CYS A 3 19.53 12.74 -3.67
N SER A 4 20.13 12.48 -2.51
CA SER A 4 19.44 11.90 -1.35
C SER A 4 18.21 12.72 -0.91
N SER A 5 18.15 13.99 -1.27
CA SER A 5 17.01 14.90 -1.07
C SER A 5 15.83 14.64 -2.02
N ASP A 6 15.94 13.73 -2.98
CA ASP A 6 14.86 13.39 -3.93
C ASP A 6 14.04 12.18 -3.51
N LEU A 7 14.10 11.76 -2.26
CA LEU A 7 13.28 10.71 -1.63
C LEU A 7 12.47 11.32 -0.50
N PHE A 8 11.14 11.22 -0.58
CA PHE A 8 10.27 11.84 0.43
C PHE A 8 9.27 10.87 1.00
N ASN A 9 9.10 10.97 2.33
CA ASN A 9 8.05 10.31 3.07
C ASN A 9 7.97 8.82 2.73
N ASN A 10 9.12 8.17 2.84
CA ASN A 10 9.20 6.74 2.62
C ASN A 10 8.48 6.02 3.75
N CYS A 11 7.55 5.15 3.38
CA CYS A 11 6.80 4.31 4.31
C CYS A 11 7.36 2.89 4.35
N ALA A 12 6.57 1.88 4.05
CA ALA A 12 6.99 0.50 4.12
C ALA A 12 7.97 0.12 2.99
N ASN A 13 8.23 -1.14 2.83
CA ASN A 13 9.36 -1.63 2.07
C ASN A 13 9.06 -2.93 1.30
N GLY A 14 10.10 -3.41 0.63
CA GLY A 14 10.19 -4.71 0.03
C GLY A 14 11.64 -5.17 -0.10
N PHE A 15 11.81 -6.46 -0.33
CA PHE A 15 13.13 -7.08 -0.56
C PHE A 15 13.13 -7.80 -1.89
N THR A 16 14.16 -7.59 -2.67
CA THR A 16 14.31 -8.31 -3.92
C THR A 16 15.08 -9.62 -3.73
N PRO A 17 14.83 -10.63 -4.55
CA PRO A 17 15.58 -11.89 -4.48
C PRO A 17 17.04 -11.76 -4.89
N TRP A 18 17.46 -10.60 -5.38
CA TRP A 18 18.88 -10.30 -5.70
C TRP A 18 19.57 -9.42 -4.66
N GLY A 19 18.88 -9.17 -3.50
CA GLY A 19 19.50 -8.59 -2.31
C GLY A 19 19.37 -7.08 -2.17
N THR A 20 18.58 -6.40 -3.00
CA THR A 20 18.31 -4.97 -2.84
C THR A 20 17.08 -4.72 -1.98
N TYR A 21 17.02 -3.50 -1.43
CA TYR A 21 15.92 -2.98 -0.64
C TYR A 21 15.04 -2.09 -1.50
N LEU A 22 13.74 -2.23 -1.37
CA LEU A 22 12.77 -1.33 -1.98
C LEU A 22 12.18 -0.45 -0.88
N THR A 23 12.21 0.86 -1.07
CA THR A 23 11.53 1.82 -0.20
C THR A 23 10.44 2.54 -0.99
N CYS A 24 9.36 2.90 -0.34
CA CYS A 24 8.12 3.32 -0.98
C CYS A 24 7.80 4.77 -0.65
N GLU A 25 7.71 5.65 -1.66
CA GLU A 25 7.29 7.04 -1.47
C GLU A 25 5.76 7.11 -1.35
N GLU A 26 5.27 7.61 -0.22
CA GLU A 26 3.84 7.61 0.12
C GLU A 26 3.25 9.03 0.10
N ASN A 27 3.38 9.79 1.16
CA ASN A 27 2.71 11.08 1.37
C ASN A 27 3.42 12.27 0.68
N PHE A 28 4.06 12.06 -0.45
CA PHE A 28 4.85 13.07 -1.17
C PHE A 28 4.06 14.34 -1.53
N ALA A 29 2.76 14.25 -1.77
CA ALA A 29 1.92 15.41 -2.11
C ALA A 29 1.91 16.49 -1.02
N ASN A 30 2.23 16.15 0.23
CA ASN A 30 2.25 17.05 1.37
C ASN A 30 3.43 18.05 1.36
N TYR A 31 4.42 17.82 0.52
CA TYR A 31 5.57 18.71 0.34
C TYR A 31 5.31 19.85 -0.63
N PHE A 32 4.28 19.71 -1.50
CA PHE A 32 4.02 20.63 -2.59
C PHE A 32 2.99 21.71 -2.23
N GLN A 33 3.27 22.96 -2.64
CA GLN A 33 2.29 24.01 -2.69
C GLN A 33 1.58 23.95 -4.03
N GLY A 34 0.31 23.59 -3.99
CA GLY A 34 -0.57 23.60 -5.16
C GLY A 34 -1.08 25.00 -5.49
N ARG A 35 -1.73 25.11 -6.64
CA ARG A 35 -2.37 26.32 -7.12
C ARG A 35 -3.66 26.60 -6.33
N GLU A 36 -4.10 27.86 -6.32
CA GLU A 36 -5.42 28.23 -5.81
C GLU A 36 -6.56 27.45 -6.52
N LYS A 37 -6.40 27.31 -7.84
CA LYS A 37 -7.28 26.46 -8.67
C LYS A 37 -6.45 25.34 -9.29
N PRO A 38 -6.38 24.19 -8.62
CA PRO A 38 -5.60 23.08 -9.12
C PRO A 38 -6.17 22.54 -10.44
N SER A 39 -5.31 22.03 -11.31
CA SER A 39 -5.75 21.24 -12.46
C SER A 39 -6.44 19.95 -11.98
N GLU A 40 -7.15 19.26 -12.88
CA GLU A 40 -7.78 17.97 -12.58
C GLU A 40 -6.73 16.94 -12.12
N ASP A 41 -5.54 16.97 -12.73
CA ASP A 41 -4.43 16.10 -12.37
C ASP A 41 -3.91 16.41 -10.97
N GLU A 42 -3.59 17.68 -10.69
CA GLU A 42 -3.16 18.12 -9.36
C GLU A 42 -4.21 17.77 -8.28
N ALA A 43 -5.50 18.02 -8.55
CA ALA A 43 -6.59 17.70 -7.65
C ALA A 43 -6.71 16.18 -7.39
N ARG A 44 -6.55 15.35 -8.45
CA ARG A 44 -6.61 13.89 -8.35
C ARG A 44 -5.50 13.33 -7.45
N TRP A 45 -4.34 13.99 -7.42
CA TRP A 45 -3.21 13.63 -6.58
C TRP A 45 -3.19 14.33 -5.21
N GLY A 46 -4.23 15.10 -4.88
CA GLY A 46 -4.31 15.83 -3.62
C GLY A 46 -3.31 16.99 -3.49
N ILE A 47 -2.72 17.41 -4.60
CA ILE A 47 -1.86 18.60 -4.67
C ILE A 47 -2.76 19.83 -4.76
N ARG A 48 -2.76 20.63 -3.70
CA ARG A 48 -3.63 21.80 -3.55
C ARG A 48 -2.93 22.88 -2.77
N GLN A 49 -3.48 24.09 -2.80
CA GLN A 49 -3.00 25.17 -1.95
C GLN A 49 -3.10 24.76 -0.48
N ARG A 50 -2.02 24.97 0.26
CA ARG A 50 -1.88 24.60 1.67
C ARG A 50 -1.32 25.76 2.45
N ASP A 51 -1.80 25.95 3.65
CA ASP A 51 -1.29 26.91 4.65
C ASP A 51 -0.53 26.21 5.78
N ARG A 52 -0.44 24.88 5.72
CA ARG A 52 0.18 24.00 6.72
C ARG A 52 0.78 22.76 6.04
N GLY A 53 1.44 21.92 6.80
CA GLY A 53 2.15 20.73 6.34
C GLY A 53 3.64 20.96 6.42
N PHE A 54 4.41 20.29 5.60
CA PHE A 54 5.88 20.36 5.69
C PHE A 54 6.48 21.68 5.23
N ARG A 55 5.77 22.48 4.44
CA ARG A 55 6.13 23.85 4.00
C ARG A 55 7.49 23.99 3.33
N TRP A 56 8.01 22.94 2.71
CA TRP A 56 9.28 22.98 1.99
C TRP A 56 9.28 23.99 0.84
N TYR A 57 8.13 24.26 0.25
CA TYR A 57 7.94 25.27 -0.79
C TYR A 57 8.31 26.70 -0.35
N GLU A 58 8.42 26.98 0.94
CA GLU A 58 8.90 28.27 1.45
C GLU A 58 10.42 28.43 1.34
N HIS A 59 11.14 27.32 1.24
CA HIS A 59 12.61 27.28 1.21
C HIS A 59 13.14 26.81 -0.14
N GLU A 60 12.38 25.97 -0.86
CA GLU A 60 12.75 25.35 -2.12
C GLU A 60 11.65 25.59 -3.17
N GLU A 61 11.92 26.48 -4.13
CA GLU A 61 10.97 26.92 -5.15
C GLU A 61 10.41 25.76 -6.00
N ARG A 62 11.18 24.68 -6.19
CA ARG A 62 10.73 23.51 -6.97
C ARG A 62 9.48 22.84 -6.43
N PHE A 63 9.16 23.03 -5.14
CA PHE A 63 7.92 22.52 -4.54
C PHE A 63 6.70 23.41 -4.76
N MET A 64 6.85 24.51 -5.49
CA MET A 64 5.72 25.33 -5.95
C MET A 64 5.29 24.85 -7.34
N VAL A 65 4.17 24.11 -7.43
CA VAL A 65 3.71 23.55 -8.73
C VAL A 65 3.33 24.63 -9.74
N GLU A 66 3.06 25.84 -9.30
CA GLU A 66 2.84 26.96 -10.21
C GLU A 66 4.08 27.30 -11.04
N LYS A 67 5.26 27.18 -10.43
CA LYS A 67 6.56 27.44 -11.07
C LYS A 67 7.16 26.20 -11.72
N HIS A 68 6.95 25.04 -11.08
CA HIS A 68 7.51 23.75 -11.50
C HIS A 68 6.42 22.67 -11.63
N PRO A 69 5.56 22.74 -12.68
CA PRO A 69 4.33 21.94 -12.76
C PRO A 69 4.55 20.43 -12.86
N ASN A 70 5.73 19.99 -13.30
CA ASN A 70 6.06 18.56 -13.43
C ASN A 70 6.91 18.02 -12.28
N GLU A 71 7.33 18.85 -11.33
CA GLU A 71 8.21 18.40 -10.25
C GLU A 71 7.56 17.32 -9.38
N ALA A 72 6.27 17.43 -9.12
CA ALA A 72 5.52 16.43 -8.36
C ALA A 72 5.49 15.05 -9.04
N HIS A 73 5.69 14.97 -10.36
CA HIS A 73 5.76 13.69 -11.08
C HIS A 73 7.03 12.89 -10.80
N ARG A 74 8.03 13.50 -10.18
CA ARG A 74 9.27 12.81 -9.77
C ARG A 74 9.10 11.98 -8.51
N PHE A 75 7.96 12.05 -7.83
CA PHE A 75 7.67 11.42 -6.54
C PHE A 75 6.44 10.53 -6.59
N GLY A 76 6.34 9.64 -5.60
CA GLY A 76 5.32 8.60 -5.55
C GLY A 76 5.76 7.32 -6.26
N TRP A 77 7.04 6.97 -6.15
CA TRP A 77 7.63 5.79 -6.79
C TRP A 77 8.17 4.81 -5.76
N VAL A 78 8.27 3.56 -6.15
CA VAL A 78 9.10 2.59 -5.44
C VAL A 78 10.55 2.83 -5.82
N VAL A 79 11.42 2.90 -4.83
CA VAL A 79 12.85 3.21 -5.02
C VAL A 79 13.70 2.03 -4.59
N GLU A 80 14.54 1.53 -5.48
CA GLU A 80 15.47 0.43 -5.21
C GLU A 80 16.82 0.95 -4.75
N ILE A 81 17.33 0.37 -3.66
CA ILE A 81 18.60 0.71 -3.04
C ILE A 81 19.42 -0.58 -2.90
N ASP A 82 20.70 -0.54 -3.33
CA ASP A 82 21.65 -1.59 -3.02
C ASP A 82 22.31 -1.30 -1.65
N PRO A 83 21.93 -2.01 -0.58
CA PRO A 83 22.46 -1.73 0.76
C PRO A 83 23.92 -2.21 0.95
N PHE A 84 24.46 -2.94 -0.01
CA PHE A 84 25.82 -3.50 0.03
C PHE A 84 26.82 -2.65 -0.76
N ASP A 85 26.38 -1.69 -1.55
CA ASP A 85 27.22 -0.74 -2.28
C ASP A 85 26.92 0.71 -1.86
N PRO A 86 27.74 1.29 -0.96
CA PRO A 86 27.52 2.66 -0.49
C PRO A 86 27.72 3.72 -1.56
N ALA A 87 28.28 3.37 -2.72
CA ALA A 87 28.42 4.25 -3.86
C ALA A 87 27.28 4.11 -4.88
N SER A 88 26.34 3.18 -4.65
CA SER A 88 25.18 3.01 -5.52
C SER A 88 24.22 4.18 -5.37
N GLU A 89 23.63 4.60 -6.48
CA GLU A 89 22.58 5.60 -6.47
C GLU A 89 21.19 4.90 -6.33
N PRO A 90 20.30 5.44 -5.49
CA PRO A 90 18.91 4.97 -5.43
C PRO A 90 18.21 5.11 -6.79
N VAL A 91 17.45 4.10 -7.21
CA VAL A 91 16.80 4.05 -8.53
C VAL A 91 15.29 4.03 -8.39
N LYS A 92 14.59 5.04 -8.91
CA LYS A 92 13.12 5.04 -8.98
C LYS A 92 12.63 4.07 -10.03
N ARG A 93 11.88 3.06 -9.62
CA ARG A 93 11.37 1.99 -10.49
C ARG A 93 10.02 2.39 -11.09
N THR A 94 10.05 3.28 -12.08
CA THR A 94 8.86 3.92 -12.63
C THR A 94 7.88 2.96 -13.33
N ALA A 95 8.34 1.79 -13.78
CA ALA A 95 7.45 0.77 -14.34
C ALA A 95 6.48 0.16 -13.33
N LEU A 96 6.72 0.35 -12.02
CA LEU A 96 5.81 -0.06 -10.95
C LEU A 96 4.61 0.89 -10.78
N GLY A 97 4.57 1.99 -11.55
CA GLY A 97 3.51 3.00 -11.48
C GLY A 97 3.71 4.00 -10.35
N ARG A 98 3.13 5.19 -10.52
CA ARG A 98 3.12 6.24 -9.52
C ARG A 98 1.93 6.05 -8.58
N ALA A 99 2.16 6.04 -7.27
CA ALA A 99 1.12 5.89 -6.26
C ALA A 99 1.59 6.49 -4.92
N ALA A 100 0.69 6.64 -3.95
CA ALA A 100 1.07 6.77 -2.55
C ALA A 100 1.43 5.36 -2.05
N HIS A 101 2.65 4.91 -2.40
CA HIS A 101 3.07 3.54 -2.16
C HIS A 101 3.26 3.28 -0.66
N GLU A 102 2.47 2.38 -0.12
CA GLU A 102 2.65 1.89 1.24
C GLU A 102 3.80 0.90 1.29
N GLY A 103 3.74 -0.17 0.52
CA GLY A 103 4.76 -1.22 0.47
C GLY A 103 4.91 -1.83 -0.91
N ALA A 104 5.93 -2.69 -1.07
CA ALA A 104 6.25 -3.37 -2.33
C ALA A 104 6.67 -4.81 -2.07
N TRP A 105 5.71 -5.71 -1.90
CA TRP A 105 5.99 -7.12 -1.66
C TRP A 105 6.43 -7.82 -2.94
N VAL A 106 7.61 -8.45 -2.90
CA VAL A 106 8.20 -9.15 -4.06
C VAL A 106 7.97 -10.65 -3.97
N SER A 107 7.43 -11.23 -5.04
CA SER A 107 7.28 -12.67 -5.25
C SER A 107 7.97 -13.11 -6.52
N VAL A 108 8.30 -14.38 -6.61
CA VAL A 108 8.95 -14.99 -7.78
C VAL A 108 8.09 -16.13 -8.29
N THR A 109 7.75 -16.10 -9.57
CA THR A 109 7.01 -17.20 -10.22
C THR A 109 7.87 -18.43 -10.41
N LYS A 110 7.24 -19.57 -10.67
CA LYS A 110 7.96 -20.85 -10.96
C LYS A 110 8.88 -20.71 -12.17
N ASP A 111 8.50 -19.94 -13.17
CA ASP A 111 9.30 -19.64 -14.35
C ASP A 111 10.25 -18.43 -14.18
N LYS A 112 10.39 -17.94 -12.93
CA LYS A 112 11.37 -16.93 -12.51
C LYS A 112 11.04 -15.48 -12.92
N LYS A 113 9.83 -15.15 -13.27
CA LYS A 113 9.43 -13.75 -13.35
C LYS A 113 9.32 -13.12 -11.96
N ILE A 114 9.51 -11.82 -11.90
CA ILE A 114 9.31 -11.02 -10.68
C ILE A 114 7.90 -10.46 -10.68
N VAL A 115 7.24 -10.62 -9.56
CA VAL A 115 5.92 -10.01 -9.30
C VAL A 115 6.05 -9.11 -8.09
N VAL A 116 5.54 -7.88 -8.18
CA VAL A 116 5.52 -6.94 -7.06
C VAL A 116 4.07 -6.56 -6.79
N TYR A 117 3.59 -6.82 -5.59
CA TYR A 117 2.29 -6.38 -5.11
C TYR A 117 2.43 -5.10 -4.29
N MET A 118 1.55 -4.12 -4.51
CA MET A 118 1.64 -2.80 -3.90
C MET A 118 0.26 -2.31 -3.48
N GLY A 119 0.14 -1.82 -2.24
CA GLY A 119 -0.99 -1.06 -1.74
C GLY A 119 -0.77 0.44 -1.99
N GLU A 120 -1.84 1.17 -2.25
CA GLU A 120 -1.81 2.63 -2.33
C GLU A 120 -2.60 3.22 -1.16
N ASP A 121 -1.90 3.74 -0.13
CA ASP A 121 -2.54 4.31 1.05
C ASP A 121 -3.22 5.65 0.74
N ALA A 122 -4.41 5.54 0.23
CA ALA A 122 -5.35 6.65 0.19
C ALA A 122 -6.78 6.11 0.08
N ALA A 123 -7.73 6.78 0.69
CA ALA A 123 -9.12 6.37 0.63
C ALA A 123 -9.65 6.40 -0.80
N PHE A 124 -10.19 5.24 -1.25
CA PHE A 124 -10.72 5.01 -2.59
C PHE A 124 -9.65 4.82 -3.67
N GLU A 125 -8.41 4.54 -3.29
CA GLU A 125 -7.35 4.17 -4.23
C GLU A 125 -7.18 2.65 -4.34
N TYR A 126 -6.09 2.18 -4.92
CA TYR A 126 -6.07 0.89 -5.59
C TYR A 126 -5.01 -0.06 -5.05
N ILE A 127 -5.17 -1.34 -5.38
CA ILE A 127 -4.14 -2.37 -5.23
C ILE A 127 -3.55 -2.63 -6.60
N TYR A 128 -2.22 -2.60 -6.69
CA TYR A 128 -1.48 -2.80 -7.93
C TYR A 128 -0.65 -4.08 -7.90
N LYS A 129 -0.39 -4.63 -9.08
CA LYS A 129 0.54 -5.72 -9.32
C LYS A 129 1.42 -5.41 -10.52
N PHE A 130 2.73 -5.53 -10.36
CA PHE A 130 3.68 -5.47 -11.46
C PHE A 130 4.17 -6.88 -11.78
N VAL A 131 4.34 -7.21 -13.06
CA VAL A 131 4.92 -8.47 -13.52
C VAL A 131 6.05 -8.14 -14.49
N SER A 132 7.28 -8.60 -14.19
CA SER A 132 8.44 -8.35 -15.03
C SER A 132 8.33 -9.06 -16.39
N ALA A 133 8.86 -8.43 -17.45
CA ALA A 133 8.97 -9.03 -18.77
C ALA A 133 10.06 -10.12 -18.80
N GLU A 134 11.16 -9.87 -18.11
CA GLU A 134 12.32 -10.74 -18.05
C GLU A 134 12.30 -11.61 -16.78
N ARG A 135 13.15 -12.63 -16.76
CA ARG A 135 13.29 -13.60 -15.68
C ARG A 135 14.49 -13.30 -14.80
N LEU A 136 14.37 -13.65 -13.53
CA LEU A 136 15.48 -13.60 -12.57
C LEU A 136 16.66 -14.46 -13.07
N ARG A 137 17.83 -13.84 -13.06
CA ARG A 137 19.10 -14.43 -13.50
C ARG A 137 20.04 -14.65 -12.30
N PRO A 138 20.88 -15.68 -12.32
CA PRO A 138 21.98 -15.77 -11.36
C PRO A 138 22.92 -14.57 -11.49
N GLY A 139 23.52 -14.10 -10.39
CA GLY A 139 24.53 -13.02 -10.43
C GLY A 139 24.17 -11.76 -9.63
N GLY A 140 23.19 -11.86 -8.73
CA GLY A 140 22.84 -10.77 -7.80
C GLY A 140 22.31 -9.51 -8.50
N TYR A 141 22.50 -8.33 -7.88
CA TYR A 141 21.98 -7.06 -8.38
C TYR A 141 22.46 -6.75 -9.81
N ARG A 142 23.74 -6.90 -10.09
CA ARG A 142 24.32 -6.55 -11.41
C ARG A 142 23.64 -7.28 -12.58
N ALA A 143 23.21 -8.52 -12.37
CA ALA A 143 22.51 -9.30 -13.39
C ALA A 143 21.03 -8.97 -13.51
N ASN A 144 20.42 -8.34 -12.50
CA ASN A 144 18.98 -8.18 -12.37
C ASN A 144 18.52 -6.71 -12.20
N LYS A 145 19.44 -5.77 -12.28
CA LYS A 145 19.21 -4.34 -12.01
C LYS A 145 18.11 -3.68 -12.87
N ASP A 146 17.74 -4.29 -13.99
CA ASP A 146 16.76 -3.80 -14.96
C ASP A 146 15.42 -4.58 -14.93
N LEU A 147 15.27 -5.56 -14.03
CA LEU A 147 14.06 -6.39 -13.96
C LEU A 147 12.81 -5.61 -13.55
N LEU A 148 12.97 -4.54 -12.79
CA LEU A 148 11.86 -3.68 -12.37
C LEU A 148 11.61 -2.49 -13.31
N ASP A 149 12.35 -2.39 -14.42
CA ASP A 149 12.19 -1.33 -15.43
C ASP A 149 11.30 -1.77 -16.60
N ARG A 150 11.15 -3.07 -16.81
CA ARG A 150 10.41 -3.64 -17.93
C ARG A 150 9.41 -4.68 -17.48
N GLY A 151 8.14 -4.41 -17.73
CA GLY A 151 7.06 -5.29 -17.33
C GLY A 151 5.70 -4.67 -17.58
N THR A 152 4.69 -5.27 -16.99
CA THR A 152 3.32 -4.76 -17.06
C THR A 152 2.82 -4.45 -15.66
N LEU A 153 2.30 -3.25 -15.49
CA LEU A 153 1.56 -2.86 -14.30
C LEU A 153 0.09 -3.23 -14.48
N PHE A 154 -0.50 -3.78 -13.44
CA PHE A 154 -1.92 -4.14 -13.37
C PHE A 154 -2.56 -3.47 -12.16
N VAL A 155 -3.88 -3.25 -12.25
CA VAL A 155 -4.72 -2.83 -11.13
C VAL A 155 -5.77 -3.88 -10.83
N ALA A 156 -6.11 -4.06 -9.57
CA ALA A 156 -7.08 -5.06 -9.12
C ALA A 156 -8.53 -4.62 -9.35
N LYS A 157 -9.35 -5.56 -9.78
CA LYS A 157 -10.81 -5.44 -9.75
C LYS A 157 -11.40 -6.66 -9.05
N PHE A 158 -12.22 -6.42 -8.03
CA PHE A 158 -12.85 -7.43 -7.20
C PHE A 158 -14.34 -7.53 -7.57
N ASP A 159 -14.81 -8.72 -7.90
CA ASP A 159 -16.22 -9.00 -8.22
C ASP A 159 -16.96 -9.57 -7.01
N ALA A 160 -18.27 -9.34 -6.95
CA ALA A 160 -19.12 -9.76 -5.83
C ALA A 160 -19.22 -11.28 -5.62
N ASN A 161 -18.81 -12.07 -6.60
CA ASN A 161 -18.85 -13.54 -6.55
C ASN A 161 -17.58 -14.18 -5.96
N GLY A 162 -16.68 -13.39 -5.32
CA GLY A 162 -15.42 -13.88 -4.80
C GLY A 162 -14.33 -14.10 -5.86
N ARG A 163 -14.54 -13.55 -7.07
CA ARG A 163 -13.57 -13.57 -8.18
C ARG A 163 -12.98 -12.18 -8.37
N GLY A 164 -11.81 -12.12 -8.97
CA GLY A 164 -11.21 -10.86 -9.36
C GLY A 164 -10.32 -11.01 -10.58
N GLU A 165 -10.00 -9.87 -11.17
CA GLU A 165 -9.12 -9.77 -12.33
C GLU A 165 -8.04 -8.71 -12.11
N TRP A 166 -6.91 -8.92 -12.74
CA TRP A 166 -5.83 -7.95 -12.88
C TRP A 166 -5.92 -7.27 -14.24
N ILE A 167 -6.27 -5.99 -14.25
CA ILE A 167 -6.45 -5.21 -15.48
C ILE A 167 -5.14 -4.51 -15.81
N ALA A 168 -4.58 -4.79 -16.99
CA ALA A 168 -3.32 -4.18 -17.43
C ALA A 168 -3.46 -2.67 -17.66
N LEU A 169 -2.55 -1.88 -17.08
CA LEU A 169 -2.38 -0.46 -17.34
C LEU A 169 -1.43 -0.28 -18.52
N LYS A 170 -1.93 -0.46 -19.74
CA LYS A 170 -1.13 -0.47 -20.95
C LYS A 170 -1.64 0.52 -21.97
N HIS A 171 -0.77 1.42 -22.41
CA HIS A 171 -1.10 2.40 -23.43
C HIS A 171 -1.55 1.72 -24.74
N GLY A 172 -2.60 2.28 -25.36
CA GLY A 172 -3.22 1.74 -26.57
C GLY A 172 -4.26 0.64 -26.31
N GLU A 173 -4.44 0.20 -25.06
CA GLU A 173 -5.42 -0.84 -24.70
C GLU A 173 -6.54 -0.26 -23.82
N ARG A 174 -7.76 -0.81 -23.94
CA ARG A 174 -8.93 -0.50 -23.10
C ARG A 174 -9.24 1.01 -22.95
N GLY A 175 -8.87 1.83 -23.94
CA GLY A 175 -9.08 3.28 -23.93
C GLY A 175 -8.00 4.07 -23.19
N LEU A 176 -6.90 3.48 -22.78
CA LEU A 176 -5.73 4.19 -22.28
C LEU A 176 -4.91 4.74 -23.46
N ASP A 177 -5.43 5.75 -24.16
CA ASP A 177 -4.88 6.30 -25.41
C ASP A 177 -4.93 7.82 -25.45
N ALA A 178 -4.37 8.40 -26.51
CA ALA A 178 -4.30 9.85 -26.70
C ALA A 178 -5.67 10.52 -26.75
N ALA A 179 -6.73 9.82 -27.21
CA ALA A 179 -8.08 10.37 -27.27
C ALA A 179 -8.66 10.63 -25.86
N ARG A 180 -8.16 9.90 -24.87
CA ARG A 180 -8.52 10.06 -23.44
C ARG A 180 -7.40 10.70 -22.61
N GLY A 181 -6.44 11.35 -23.27
CA GLY A 181 -5.41 12.16 -22.63
C GLY A 181 -4.17 11.39 -22.19
N PHE A 182 -4.01 10.11 -22.53
CA PHE A 182 -2.79 9.33 -22.29
C PHE A 182 -1.94 9.33 -23.57
N LYS A 183 -0.83 10.06 -23.56
CA LYS A 183 0.02 10.23 -24.75
C LYS A 183 0.85 8.99 -25.07
N ASP A 184 1.34 8.35 -24.03
CA ASP A 184 2.22 7.20 -24.08
C ASP A 184 2.13 6.35 -22.80
N GLN A 185 2.97 5.32 -22.68
CA GLN A 185 3.03 4.48 -21.47
C GLN A 185 3.52 5.25 -20.25
N GLY A 186 4.38 6.25 -20.42
CA GLY A 186 4.85 7.11 -19.32
C GLY A 186 3.70 7.89 -18.69
N ASP A 187 2.82 8.47 -19.52
CA ASP A 187 1.60 9.14 -19.03
C ASP A 187 0.68 8.18 -18.25
N VAL A 188 0.52 6.93 -18.71
CA VAL A 188 -0.27 5.91 -18.01
C VAL A 188 0.32 5.62 -16.63
N LEU A 189 1.64 5.50 -16.52
CA LEU A 189 2.33 5.20 -15.26
C LEU A 189 2.34 6.39 -14.31
N ILE A 190 2.52 7.62 -14.80
CA ILE A 190 2.46 8.85 -13.98
C ILE A 190 1.04 9.11 -13.47
N ARG A 191 0.03 8.76 -14.28
CA ARG A 191 -1.39 8.98 -14.02
C ARG A 191 -2.12 7.68 -13.73
N SER A 192 -1.48 6.77 -13.00
CA SER A 192 -2.00 5.44 -12.66
C SER A 192 -3.37 5.48 -11.99
N ARG A 193 -3.64 6.48 -11.13
CA ARG A 193 -4.97 6.70 -10.53
C ARG A 193 -6.05 6.95 -11.58
N GLN A 194 -5.80 7.86 -12.53
CA GLN A 194 -6.74 8.18 -13.61
C GLN A 194 -6.89 7.01 -14.59
N ALA A 195 -5.81 6.29 -14.85
CA ALA A 195 -5.86 5.07 -15.66
C ALA A 195 -6.72 4.00 -14.99
N SER A 196 -6.57 3.79 -13.70
CA SER A 196 -7.36 2.86 -12.89
C SER A 196 -8.83 3.27 -12.78
N ASP A 197 -9.11 4.60 -12.63
CA ASP A 197 -10.47 5.16 -12.67
C ASP A 197 -11.16 4.81 -14.01
N LEU A 198 -10.45 5.00 -15.12
CA LEU A 198 -10.98 4.72 -16.46
C LEU A 198 -11.27 3.24 -16.68
N LEU A 199 -10.43 2.36 -16.14
CA LEU A 199 -10.59 0.90 -16.27
C LEU A 199 -11.64 0.33 -15.32
N GLY A 200 -12.22 1.13 -14.42
CA GLY A 200 -13.22 0.69 -13.47
C GLY A 200 -12.66 -0.27 -12.41
N ALA A 201 -11.43 -0.06 -11.99
CA ALA A 201 -10.81 -0.79 -10.88
C ALA A 201 -11.57 -0.59 -9.58
N THR A 202 -11.45 -1.53 -8.63
CA THR A 202 -12.16 -1.45 -7.35
C THR A 202 -11.51 -0.42 -6.43
N LYS A 203 -12.29 0.56 -6.01
CA LYS A 203 -11.86 1.62 -5.07
C LYS A 203 -11.86 1.09 -3.64
N MET A 204 -10.68 0.99 -3.05
CA MET A 204 -10.45 0.33 -1.76
C MET A 204 -10.47 1.28 -0.56
N ASP A 205 -10.53 0.70 0.64
CA ASP A 205 -10.52 1.41 1.93
C ASP A 205 -9.09 1.57 2.47
N ARG A 206 -8.26 2.39 1.79
CA ARG A 206 -6.86 2.61 2.14
C ARG A 206 -6.08 1.29 2.16
N PRO A 207 -5.67 0.76 0.99
CA PRO A 207 -4.81 -0.41 0.93
C PRO A 207 -3.41 -0.09 1.46
N GLU A 208 -3.02 -0.77 2.51
CA GLU A 208 -1.73 -0.58 3.16
C GLU A 208 -0.74 -1.69 2.74
N TRP A 209 -0.28 -2.47 3.70
CA TRP A 209 0.70 -3.51 3.45
C TRP A 209 0.11 -4.73 2.76
N ILE A 210 0.98 -5.37 1.99
CA ILE A 210 0.70 -6.68 1.38
C ILE A 210 1.74 -7.68 1.87
N ALA A 211 1.30 -8.89 2.17
CA ALA A 211 2.15 -10.02 2.51
C ALA A 211 1.69 -11.28 1.77
N VAL A 212 2.65 -12.14 1.42
CA VAL A 212 2.37 -13.45 0.79
C VAL A 212 2.74 -14.55 1.76
N ASP A 213 1.80 -15.45 2.02
CA ASP A 213 2.05 -16.66 2.81
C ASP A 213 2.93 -17.62 2.01
N PRO A 214 4.15 -17.94 2.50
CA PRO A 214 5.08 -18.79 1.79
C PRO A 214 4.62 -20.26 1.70
N LEU A 215 3.65 -20.68 2.53
CA LEU A 215 3.17 -22.06 2.56
C LEU A 215 1.97 -22.27 1.62
N SER A 216 1.03 -21.34 1.60
CA SER A 216 -0.23 -21.47 0.84
C SER A 216 -0.27 -20.64 -0.45
N SER A 217 0.64 -19.69 -0.61
CA SER A 217 0.66 -18.66 -1.67
C SER A 217 -0.58 -17.75 -1.65
N HIS A 218 -1.29 -17.64 -0.53
CA HIS A 218 -2.28 -16.59 -0.36
C HIS A 218 -1.58 -15.23 -0.21
N VAL A 219 -2.15 -14.24 -0.84
CA VAL A 219 -1.74 -12.84 -0.71
C VAL A 219 -2.73 -12.13 0.19
N TYR A 220 -2.26 -11.42 1.19
CA TYR A 220 -3.05 -10.65 2.15
C TYR A 220 -2.82 -9.17 1.93
N CYS A 221 -3.87 -8.36 2.09
CA CYS A 221 -3.78 -6.91 2.06
C CYS A 221 -4.63 -6.33 3.19
N THR A 222 -4.04 -5.42 3.95
CA THR A 222 -4.75 -4.61 4.94
C THR A 222 -5.47 -3.45 4.27
N LEU A 223 -6.70 -3.21 4.69
CA LEU A 223 -7.53 -2.05 4.38
C LEU A 223 -7.79 -1.37 5.72
N THR A 224 -6.99 -0.34 6.02
CA THR A 224 -6.86 0.13 7.40
C THR A 224 -8.13 0.78 7.93
N ASN A 225 -8.75 1.67 7.20
CA ASN A 225 -10.06 2.25 7.49
C ASN A 225 -10.53 3.16 6.33
N ASN A 226 -11.80 3.55 6.32
CA ASN A 226 -12.32 4.61 5.46
C ASN A 226 -13.65 5.16 5.98
N SER A 227 -13.61 6.11 6.88
CA SER A 227 -14.79 6.78 7.43
C SER A 227 -15.66 7.49 6.39
N ARG A 228 -15.12 7.75 5.19
CA ARG A 228 -15.83 8.44 4.10
C ARG A 228 -16.62 7.51 3.18
N ARG A 229 -16.47 6.17 3.30
CA ARG A 229 -17.23 5.22 2.47
C ARG A 229 -18.73 5.33 2.76
N GLY A 230 -19.53 5.46 1.69
CA GLY A 230 -20.99 5.63 1.79
C GLY A 230 -21.46 7.05 2.13
N MET A 231 -20.55 8.01 2.32
CA MET A 231 -20.95 9.41 2.47
C MET A 231 -21.51 9.98 1.15
N PRO A 232 -22.38 11.00 1.20
CA PRO A 232 -22.89 11.66 0.01
C PRO A 232 -21.77 12.10 -0.96
N GLY A 233 -21.88 11.71 -2.23
CA GLY A 233 -20.88 12.02 -3.25
C GLY A 233 -19.58 11.20 -3.18
N ARG A 234 -19.55 10.16 -2.35
CA ARG A 234 -18.42 9.21 -2.26
C ARG A 234 -18.84 7.83 -2.69
N PRO A 235 -17.90 6.95 -3.07
CA PRO A 235 -18.20 5.54 -3.36
C PRO A 235 -18.96 4.90 -2.19
N GLY A 236 -20.01 4.13 -2.53
CA GLY A 236 -20.76 3.31 -1.58
C GLY A 236 -20.01 2.05 -1.18
N VAL A 237 -20.69 1.19 -0.43
CA VAL A 237 -20.22 -0.15 -0.11
C VAL A 237 -20.22 -1.02 -1.35
N ASP A 238 -19.31 -1.95 -1.42
CA ASP A 238 -19.22 -3.00 -2.44
C ASP A 238 -18.76 -4.31 -1.79
N ALA A 239 -18.61 -5.37 -2.58
CA ALA A 239 -18.26 -6.68 -2.05
C ALA A 239 -16.91 -6.70 -1.34
N ALA A 240 -15.89 -5.97 -1.84
CA ALA A 240 -14.57 -5.91 -1.25
C ALA A 240 -14.51 -4.94 -0.05
N ASN A 241 -15.41 -3.95 0.00
CA ASN A 241 -15.48 -2.92 1.03
C ASN A 241 -16.91 -2.88 1.61
N PRO A 242 -17.27 -3.85 2.49
CA PRO A 242 -18.67 -4.13 2.83
C PRO A 242 -19.28 -3.16 3.85
N ARG A 243 -18.49 -2.25 4.43
CA ARG A 243 -18.93 -1.39 5.54
C ARG A 243 -18.93 0.09 5.17
N ALA A 244 -20.08 0.75 5.35
CA ALA A 244 -20.15 2.20 5.32
C ALA A 244 -19.44 2.77 6.56
N ASN A 245 -18.84 3.96 6.43
CA ASN A 245 -18.06 4.57 7.51
C ASN A 245 -17.16 3.50 8.20
N ASN A 246 -16.32 2.85 7.41
CA ASN A 246 -15.47 1.77 7.87
C ASN A 246 -14.35 2.32 8.78
N SER A 247 -14.63 2.45 10.07
CA SER A 247 -13.69 2.97 11.06
C SER A 247 -12.68 1.92 11.53
N MET A 248 -13.01 0.62 11.40
CA MET A 248 -12.24 -0.47 11.99
C MET A 248 -11.27 -1.13 11.02
N GLY A 249 -11.50 -1.00 9.71
CA GLY A 249 -10.69 -1.69 8.71
C GLY A 249 -10.97 -3.19 8.61
N HIS A 250 -10.29 -3.83 7.68
CA HIS A 250 -10.39 -5.25 7.42
C HIS A 250 -9.15 -5.77 6.67
N ILE A 251 -9.02 -7.08 6.57
CA ILE A 251 -7.98 -7.74 5.78
C ILE A 251 -8.67 -8.61 4.74
N ILE A 252 -8.33 -8.41 3.47
CA ILE A 252 -8.70 -9.32 2.39
C ILE A 252 -7.54 -10.27 2.11
N ARG A 253 -7.87 -11.44 1.56
CA ARG A 253 -6.87 -12.33 0.98
C ARG A 253 -7.33 -12.85 -0.37
N TRP A 254 -6.38 -13.13 -1.24
CA TRP A 254 -6.66 -13.75 -2.52
C TRP A 254 -5.64 -14.82 -2.87
N LYS A 255 -6.02 -15.67 -3.80
CA LYS A 255 -5.15 -16.65 -4.41
C LYS A 255 -5.25 -16.53 -5.92
N GLU A 256 -4.09 -16.42 -6.55
CA GLU A 256 -4.01 -16.38 -8.01
C GLU A 256 -4.53 -17.69 -8.62
N ASP A 257 -5.18 -17.62 -9.79
CA ASP A 257 -5.72 -18.79 -10.50
C ASP A 257 -4.65 -19.65 -11.18
N GLY A 258 -3.41 -19.42 -10.86
CA GLY A 258 -2.25 -20.11 -11.39
C GLY A 258 -1.01 -19.76 -10.57
N ASP A 259 0.01 -19.23 -11.23
CA ASP A 259 1.17 -18.67 -10.55
C ASP A 259 0.95 -17.17 -10.29
N PHE A 260 1.86 -16.50 -9.61
CA PHE A 260 1.76 -15.09 -9.23
C PHE A 260 1.56 -14.13 -10.42
N ASP A 261 1.91 -14.52 -11.64
CA ASP A 261 1.68 -13.74 -12.86
C ASP A 261 0.30 -13.97 -13.53
N ALA A 262 -0.59 -14.77 -12.92
CA ALA A 262 -1.96 -14.97 -13.42
C ALA A 262 -2.74 -13.64 -13.50
N GLN A 263 -3.70 -13.57 -14.40
CA GLN A 263 -4.52 -12.36 -14.61
C GLN A 263 -5.88 -12.41 -13.90
N SER A 264 -6.16 -13.49 -13.17
CA SER A 264 -7.37 -13.65 -12.36
C SER A 264 -7.06 -14.35 -11.05
N PHE A 265 -7.92 -14.15 -10.09
CA PHE A 265 -7.79 -14.68 -8.74
C PHE A 265 -9.14 -14.97 -8.09
N SER A 266 -9.14 -15.80 -7.06
CA SER A 266 -10.24 -15.92 -6.11
C SER A 266 -9.91 -15.17 -4.83
N TRP A 267 -10.90 -14.53 -4.20
CA TRP A 267 -10.68 -13.70 -3.01
C TRP A 267 -11.78 -13.84 -1.98
N GLU A 268 -11.48 -13.48 -0.74
CA GLU A 268 -12.40 -13.41 0.38
C GLU A 268 -11.93 -12.41 1.45
N HIS A 269 -12.80 -12.04 2.37
CA HIS A 269 -12.38 -11.35 3.58
C HIS A 269 -11.72 -12.36 4.52
N PHE A 270 -10.47 -12.11 4.90
CA PHE A 270 -9.79 -12.89 5.94
C PHE A 270 -10.36 -12.54 7.30
N VAL A 271 -10.50 -11.24 7.58
CA VAL A 271 -11.06 -10.73 8.83
C VAL A 271 -11.68 -9.34 8.64
N LEU A 272 -12.82 -9.11 9.26
CA LEU A 272 -13.37 -7.77 9.50
C LEU A 272 -12.95 -7.35 10.90
N ALA A 273 -12.13 -6.31 11.03
CA ALA A 273 -11.65 -5.82 12.31
C ALA A 273 -12.77 -5.11 13.11
N GLY A 274 -12.61 -5.01 14.43
CA GLY A 274 -13.56 -4.36 15.33
C GLY A 274 -14.05 -5.25 16.46
N ASP A 275 -14.54 -4.65 17.53
CA ASP A 275 -15.14 -5.38 18.64
C ASP A 275 -16.59 -5.75 18.33
N GLN A 276 -16.98 -7.00 18.48
CA GLN A 276 -18.36 -7.47 18.31
C GLN A 276 -19.37 -6.77 19.24
N ALA A 277 -18.90 -6.20 20.33
CA ALA A 277 -19.74 -5.45 21.28
C ALA A 277 -19.91 -3.97 20.90
N ASN A 278 -19.35 -3.50 19.79
CA ASN A 278 -19.65 -2.17 19.26
C ASN A 278 -21.14 -2.02 18.94
N GLN A 279 -21.68 -0.82 19.12
CA GLN A 279 -23.11 -0.57 18.92
C GLN A 279 -23.47 -0.50 17.43
N ARG A 280 -22.60 0.12 16.62
CA ARG A 280 -22.78 0.28 15.18
C ARG A 280 -22.39 -1.03 14.48
N GLU A 281 -23.28 -1.54 13.65
CA GLU A 281 -23.10 -2.83 12.98
C GLU A 281 -21.83 -2.85 12.10
N GLU A 282 -21.58 -1.74 11.39
CA GLU A 282 -20.42 -1.61 10.52
C GLU A 282 -19.08 -1.52 11.24
N ALA A 283 -19.09 -1.35 12.58
CA ALA A 283 -17.89 -1.38 13.41
C ALA A 283 -17.70 -2.70 14.16
N LYS A 284 -18.62 -3.67 13.98
CA LYS A 284 -18.48 -5.01 14.56
C LYS A 284 -17.53 -5.85 13.71
N GLY A 285 -16.58 -6.48 14.38
CA GLY A 285 -15.68 -7.45 13.75
C GLY A 285 -16.23 -8.88 13.74
N ASN A 286 -15.57 -9.75 12.99
CA ASN A 286 -15.84 -11.20 12.96
C ASN A 286 -14.65 -12.03 13.47
N MET A 287 -13.70 -11.40 14.15
CA MET A 287 -12.46 -12.02 14.61
C MET A 287 -12.71 -13.11 15.64
N ARG A 288 -11.85 -14.12 15.61
CA ARG A 288 -11.73 -15.14 16.65
C ARG A 288 -10.50 -14.84 17.49
N GLY A 289 -10.68 -14.57 18.78
CA GLY A 289 -9.58 -14.22 19.70
C GLY A 289 -9.54 -12.74 20.04
N ASP A 290 -8.35 -12.13 20.01
CA ASP A 290 -8.16 -10.75 20.46
C ASP A 290 -8.60 -9.73 19.41
N VAL A 291 -9.29 -8.69 19.86
CA VAL A 291 -9.85 -7.65 18.99
C VAL A 291 -8.81 -6.59 18.64
N PHE A 292 -8.91 -6.05 17.43
CA PHE A 292 -8.12 -4.93 16.95
C PHE A 292 -8.91 -4.08 15.96
N GLY A 293 -8.40 -2.91 15.62
CA GLY A 293 -8.88 -2.04 14.56
C GLY A 293 -7.70 -1.47 13.80
N SER A 294 -7.96 -0.82 12.68
CA SER A 294 -6.95 -0.19 11.81
C SER A 294 -5.74 -1.10 11.53
N PRO A 295 -5.94 -2.28 10.89
CA PRO A 295 -4.82 -3.09 10.45
C PRO A 295 -4.01 -2.35 9.41
N ASP A 296 -2.69 -2.36 9.58
CA ASP A 296 -1.74 -1.65 8.73
C ASP A 296 -0.64 -2.59 8.26
N GLY A 297 0.45 -2.74 9.02
CA GLY A 297 1.56 -3.60 8.66
C GLY A 297 1.22 -5.09 8.62
N LEU A 298 1.82 -5.81 7.68
CA LEU A 298 1.68 -7.26 7.51
C LEU A 298 3.02 -7.96 7.26
N TRP A 299 3.18 -9.12 7.86
CA TRP A 299 4.26 -10.03 7.51
C TRP A 299 3.83 -11.48 7.71
N CYS A 300 4.01 -12.33 6.70
CA CYS A 300 3.90 -13.79 6.87
C CYS A 300 5.29 -14.35 7.18
N ASP A 301 5.45 -14.96 8.34
CA ASP A 301 6.70 -15.59 8.70
C ASP A 301 6.88 -16.93 7.95
N PRO A 302 8.11 -17.49 7.89
CA PRO A 302 8.37 -18.76 7.20
C PRO A 302 7.57 -19.98 7.72
N ARG A 303 6.93 -19.87 8.89
CA ARG A 303 6.07 -20.90 9.47
C ARG A 303 4.60 -20.73 9.10
N GLY A 304 4.27 -19.64 8.36
CA GLY A 304 2.91 -19.32 7.94
C GLY A 304 2.09 -18.56 8.99
N VAL A 305 2.72 -17.99 10.03
CA VAL A 305 2.03 -17.09 10.94
C VAL A 305 1.90 -15.73 10.29
N LEU A 306 0.68 -15.19 10.23
CA LEU A 306 0.42 -13.84 9.77
C LEU A 306 0.55 -12.86 10.93
N TRP A 307 1.56 -12.01 10.86
CA TRP A 307 1.77 -10.92 11.81
C TRP A 307 1.06 -9.66 11.32
N ILE A 308 0.29 -9.04 12.21
CA ILE A 308 -0.54 -7.86 11.90
C ILE A 308 -0.11 -6.74 12.84
N GLN A 309 0.22 -5.58 12.30
CA GLN A 309 0.49 -4.36 13.05
C GLN A 309 -0.69 -3.42 12.89
N THR A 310 -0.94 -2.56 13.87
CA THR A 310 -2.10 -1.65 13.84
C THR A 310 -1.66 -0.19 13.96
N ASP A 311 -2.39 0.68 13.25
CA ASP A 311 -2.28 2.14 13.28
C ASP A 311 -3.65 2.80 13.52
N ALA A 312 -4.17 2.64 14.74
CA ALA A 312 -5.28 3.49 15.19
C ALA A 312 -4.73 4.86 15.57
N SER A 313 -5.38 5.92 15.08
CA SER A 313 -4.99 7.30 15.40
C SER A 313 -5.04 7.57 16.92
N ALA A 314 -4.09 8.34 17.43
CA ALA A 314 -4.07 8.79 18.82
C ALA A 314 -5.38 9.50 19.26
N SER A 315 -6.09 10.12 18.30
CA SER A 315 -7.39 10.77 18.54
C SER A 315 -8.57 9.80 18.67
N GLU A 316 -8.40 8.53 18.27
CA GLU A 316 -9.43 7.49 18.30
C GLU A 316 -9.22 6.47 19.41
N MET A 317 -7.97 6.27 19.85
CA MET A 317 -7.64 5.31 20.92
C MET A 317 -8.43 5.58 22.20
N TYR A 318 -8.97 4.51 22.80
CA TYR A 318 -9.77 4.53 24.03
C TYR A 318 -11.09 5.33 23.96
N ILE A 319 -11.51 5.74 22.76
CA ILE A 319 -12.72 6.54 22.55
C ILE A 319 -13.68 5.80 21.61
N GLY A 320 -14.99 5.90 21.89
CA GLY A 320 -16.03 5.40 20.99
C GLY A 320 -15.86 3.90 20.70
N GLU A 321 -15.73 3.57 19.41
CA GLU A 321 -15.60 2.19 18.93
C GLU A 321 -14.25 1.54 19.30
N TYR A 322 -13.22 2.35 19.60
CA TYR A 322 -11.89 1.91 20.03
C TYR A 322 -11.75 1.79 21.57
N GLN A 323 -12.81 2.12 22.34
CA GLN A 323 -12.73 2.20 23.82
C GLN A 323 -12.16 0.94 24.46
N ARG A 324 -12.40 -0.26 23.89
CA ARG A 324 -11.97 -1.54 24.43
C ARG A 324 -10.84 -2.22 23.66
N ILE A 325 -10.35 -1.60 22.62
CA ILE A 325 -9.28 -2.17 21.80
C ILE A 325 -7.91 -1.92 22.45
N GLY A 326 -7.73 -0.72 23.02
CA GLY A 326 -6.47 -0.34 23.66
C GLY A 326 -5.49 0.32 22.69
N ASN A 327 -4.19 0.26 23.02
CA ASN A 327 -3.13 0.80 22.17
C ASN A 327 -2.90 -0.05 20.93
N ASN A 328 -2.25 0.54 19.96
CA ASN A 328 -1.74 -0.15 18.79
C ASN A 328 -0.88 -1.35 19.19
N SER A 329 -0.96 -2.39 18.42
CA SER A 329 -0.48 -3.72 18.83
C SER A 329 0.14 -4.48 17.66
N LEU A 330 1.00 -5.41 18.00
CA LEU A 330 1.42 -6.50 17.14
C LEU A 330 0.59 -7.74 17.48
N LEU A 331 -0.06 -8.32 16.50
CA LEU A 331 -0.88 -9.52 16.65
C LEU A 331 -0.31 -10.64 15.75
N ALA A 332 -0.54 -11.87 16.18
CA ALA A 332 -0.24 -13.08 15.41
C ALA A 332 -1.56 -13.77 15.06
N ALA A 333 -1.76 -14.06 13.78
CA ALA A 333 -2.92 -14.78 13.30
C ALA A 333 -2.52 -16.13 12.69
N ASP A 334 -3.35 -17.16 12.94
CA ASP A 334 -3.28 -18.43 12.24
C ASP A 334 -4.17 -18.36 10.98
N PRO A 335 -3.60 -18.35 9.77
CA PRO A 335 -4.37 -18.25 8.54
C PRO A 335 -5.35 -19.40 8.30
N SER A 336 -5.14 -20.57 8.92
CA SER A 336 -5.97 -21.76 8.73
C SER A 336 -7.23 -21.74 9.59
N THR A 337 -7.14 -21.17 10.80
CA THR A 337 -8.24 -21.11 11.77
C THR A 337 -8.90 -19.74 11.85
N GLY A 338 -8.20 -18.69 11.41
CA GLY A 338 -8.59 -17.29 11.61
C GLY A 338 -8.48 -16.83 13.06
N GLU A 339 -7.79 -17.59 13.92
CA GLU A 339 -7.54 -17.19 15.31
C GLU A 339 -6.48 -16.10 15.36
N VAL A 340 -6.75 -15.02 16.12
CA VAL A 340 -5.87 -13.86 16.29
C VAL A 340 -5.48 -13.73 17.77
N ARG A 341 -4.19 -13.56 18.05
CA ARG A 341 -3.67 -13.35 19.40
C ARG A 341 -2.78 -12.11 19.45
N ARG A 342 -2.99 -11.29 20.47
CA ARG A 342 -2.15 -10.12 20.74
C ARG A 342 -0.83 -10.57 21.33
N PHE A 343 0.25 -10.27 20.63
CA PHE A 343 1.60 -10.63 21.01
C PHE A 343 2.30 -9.51 21.79
N LEU A 344 2.16 -8.26 21.31
CA LEU A 344 2.76 -7.09 21.93
C LEU A 344 1.77 -5.91 21.87
N VAL A 345 1.75 -5.11 22.92
CA VAL A 345 1.03 -3.83 22.97
C VAL A 345 2.07 -2.72 22.96
N GLY A 346 1.92 -1.79 22.04
CA GLY A 346 2.79 -0.63 21.93
C GLY A 346 2.62 0.36 23.09
N PRO A 347 3.57 1.29 23.27
CA PRO A 347 3.41 2.42 24.19
C PRO A 347 2.14 3.23 23.89
N VAL A 348 1.74 4.08 24.84
CA VAL A 348 0.59 4.97 24.63
C VAL A 348 0.87 5.91 23.47
N ASN A 349 -0.13 6.07 22.60
CA ASN A 349 -0.09 6.95 21.44
C ASN A 349 1.14 6.69 20.56
N CYS A 350 1.38 5.43 20.23
CA CYS A 350 2.33 5.04 19.20
C CYS A 350 1.63 4.28 18.09
N GLU A 351 2.27 4.19 16.98
CA GLU A 351 1.99 3.23 15.93
C GLU A 351 2.93 2.02 16.09
N VAL A 352 2.44 0.81 15.83
CA VAL A 352 3.27 -0.38 15.70
C VAL A 352 3.42 -0.66 14.22
N THR A 353 4.61 -0.37 13.69
CA THR A 353 4.93 -0.53 12.26
C THR A 353 5.63 -1.87 11.99
N GLY A 354 6.50 -1.96 11.04
CA GLY A 354 7.09 -3.19 10.56
C GLY A 354 7.62 -4.17 11.61
N ILE A 355 7.62 -5.44 11.22
CA ILE A 355 8.25 -6.55 11.95
C ILE A 355 9.17 -7.32 11.01
N THR A 356 10.30 -7.77 11.53
CA THR A 356 11.17 -8.75 10.87
C THR A 356 11.82 -9.68 11.89
N ALA A 357 12.39 -10.77 11.42
CA ALA A 357 13.07 -11.73 12.27
C ALA A 357 14.44 -12.11 11.72
N THR A 358 15.32 -12.58 12.62
CA THR A 358 16.52 -13.28 12.18
C THR A 358 16.17 -14.56 11.39
N PRO A 359 17.04 -15.03 10.48
CA PRO A 359 16.75 -16.24 9.69
C PRO A 359 16.45 -17.49 10.53
N ASP A 360 16.95 -17.58 11.76
CA ASP A 360 16.66 -18.66 12.70
C ASP A 360 15.37 -18.44 13.53
N LEU A 361 14.66 -17.34 13.29
CA LEU A 361 13.42 -16.94 13.95
C LEU A 361 13.52 -16.81 15.49
N LYS A 362 14.73 -16.61 16.04
CA LYS A 362 14.94 -16.49 17.48
C LYS A 362 14.87 -15.05 17.99
N THR A 363 15.06 -14.08 17.09
CA THR A 363 15.01 -12.66 17.44
C THR A 363 14.03 -11.97 16.51
N LEU A 364 13.09 -11.23 17.08
CA LEU A 364 12.17 -10.35 16.36
C LEU A 364 12.61 -8.91 16.53
N PHE A 365 12.51 -8.13 15.45
CA PHE A 365 12.66 -6.67 15.46
C PHE A 365 11.29 -6.07 15.15
N VAL A 366 10.85 -5.15 15.97
CA VAL A 366 9.57 -4.45 15.85
C VAL A 366 9.83 -2.96 15.92
N ASN A 367 9.25 -2.20 15.01
CA ASN A 367 9.34 -0.74 15.02
C ASN A 367 8.17 -0.15 15.79
N ILE A 368 8.48 0.86 16.61
CA ILE A 368 7.50 1.71 17.30
C ILE A 368 7.66 3.12 16.76
N GLN A 369 6.61 3.60 16.07
CA GLN A 369 6.58 4.91 15.45
C GLN A 369 5.76 5.89 16.31
N HIS A 370 6.13 7.15 16.29
CA HIS A 370 5.44 8.24 16.99
C HIS A 370 5.16 8.00 18.47
N PRO A 371 6.10 7.44 19.30
CA PRO A 371 5.79 7.15 20.70
C PRO A 371 5.44 8.45 21.44
N GLY A 372 4.24 8.47 22.04
CA GLY A 372 3.74 9.63 22.78
C GLY A 372 3.12 10.73 21.90
N GLU A 373 2.73 10.42 20.68
CA GLU A 373 2.02 11.36 19.80
C GLU A 373 0.78 11.93 20.50
N THR A 374 0.57 13.24 20.33
CA THR A 374 -0.60 13.91 20.90
C THR A 374 -1.62 14.22 19.79
N PRO A 375 -2.94 14.06 20.06
CA PRO A 375 -3.97 14.41 19.09
C PRO A 375 -3.81 15.86 18.62
N GLY A 376 -3.65 16.07 17.31
CA GLY A 376 -3.59 17.39 16.70
C GLY A 376 -2.19 17.94 16.41
N ASN A 377 -1.16 17.14 16.55
CA ASN A 377 0.20 17.47 16.04
C ASN A 377 0.41 16.97 14.63
#